data_460d6ecce2db42f660d5013c1160fcb4
#
_entry.id   460d6ecce2db42f660d5013c1160fcb4
#
_cell.length_a   1.000
_cell.length_b   1.000
_cell.length_c   1.000
_cell.angle_alpha   90.00
_cell.angle_beta   90.00
_cell.angle_gamma   90.00
#
_symmetry.space_group_name_H-M   'P 1'
#
loop_
_entity.id
_entity.type
_entity.pdbx_description
1 polymer ?
#
loop_
_entity_poly.entity_id
_entity_poly.type
_entity_poly.pdbx_seq_one_letter_code
_entity_poly.pdbx_strand_id
1 'polypeptide(L)'
;MQGPLSVTGSGKPLTKEELDEIKEELEEIKRKYGWKEPDRSFMDDPDIKWRFGGKPDYSLTNLKFLKERSKIHPEGSLELIVENLVKTWEMERSHKLEASSHQSVDPDTFKISANGGKVFANEEANEVGNYNVLLNACPADIWDSENTTWEGSHDAFHNAFAAFPWEVLDVYSGPPKVAFTWRHWGHFTGTYEENDGKGELVELFGFGTAVVNDKLQLTEVEIFYNAEDFIKVLRGEKTPEDTNANWKSTGGCPFQAASAILSKALPV
;
A
#
# COMPACT_ATOMS: atom_id res chain seq x y z
N MET A 1 24.29 -8.09 -7.03
CA MET A 1 23.33 -7.27 -7.81
C MET A 1 22.05 -8.08 -7.85
N GLN A 2 21.10 -7.75 -7.00
CA GLN A 2 19.76 -8.33 -7.06
C GLN A 2 19.01 -7.63 -8.20
N GLY A 3 18.45 -8.41 -9.12
CA GLY A 3 17.61 -7.90 -10.19
C GLY A 3 16.30 -7.32 -9.66
N PRO A 4 15.45 -6.72 -10.51
CA PRO A 4 14.19 -6.12 -10.09
C PRO A 4 13.36 -7.16 -9.32
N LEU A 5 12.99 -6.78 -8.10
CA LEU A 5 12.33 -7.68 -7.16
C LEU A 5 10.86 -7.88 -7.55
N SER A 6 10.58 -8.97 -8.22
CA SER A 6 9.36 -9.68 -7.97
C SER A 6 9.65 -10.71 -6.86
N VAL A 7 9.43 -10.33 -5.63
CA VAL A 7 9.68 -11.20 -4.48
C VAL A 7 8.45 -12.05 -4.25
N THR A 8 8.64 -13.37 -4.21
CA THR A 8 7.61 -14.27 -3.67
C THR A 8 7.55 -14.07 -2.16
N GLY A 9 6.41 -14.35 -1.52
CA GLY A 9 6.24 -14.28 -0.06
C GLY A 9 7.05 -15.29 0.75
N SER A 10 8.16 -15.74 0.20
CA SER A 10 9.21 -16.51 0.85
C SER A 10 10.56 -15.80 0.79
N GLY A 11 10.59 -14.51 0.42
CA GLY A 11 11.82 -13.75 0.18
C GLY A 11 12.59 -14.22 -1.06
N LYS A 12 12.05 -15.17 -1.83
CA LYS A 12 12.69 -15.67 -3.05
C LYS A 12 12.20 -14.91 -4.27
N PRO A 13 13.09 -14.46 -5.15
CA PRO A 13 12.66 -13.89 -6.43
C PRO A 13 11.94 -14.97 -7.27
N LEU A 14 10.92 -14.55 -8.03
CA LEU A 14 10.29 -15.40 -9.03
C LEU A 14 11.32 -15.85 -10.07
N THR A 15 11.24 -17.10 -10.49
CA THR A 15 11.96 -17.55 -11.67
C THR A 15 11.42 -16.87 -12.92
N LYS A 16 12.18 -16.92 -14.00
CA LYS A 16 11.72 -16.35 -15.27
C LYS A 16 10.46 -17.08 -15.78
N GLU A 17 10.42 -18.38 -15.65
CA GLU A 17 9.29 -19.23 -16.05
C GLU A 17 8.03 -18.85 -15.26
N GLU A 18 8.12 -18.74 -13.93
CA GLU A 18 6.99 -18.31 -13.09
C GLU A 18 6.50 -16.90 -13.46
N LEU A 19 7.43 -15.98 -13.75
CA LEU A 19 7.07 -14.63 -14.15
C LEU A 19 6.39 -14.59 -15.53
N ASP A 20 6.87 -15.39 -16.48
CA ASP A 20 6.29 -15.50 -17.82
C ASP A 20 4.86 -16.08 -17.75
N GLU A 21 4.62 -17.12 -16.93
CA GLU A 21 3.29 -17.69 -16.68
C GLU A 21 2.33 -16.65 -16.03
N ILE A 22 2.81 -15.90 -15.03
CA ILE A 22 2.05 -14.82 -14.39
C ILE A 22 1.66 -13.75 -15.41
N LYS A 23 2.57 -13.35 -16.30
CA LYS A 23 2.31 -12.35 -17.34
C LYS A 23 1.30 -12.84 -18.37
N GLU A 24 1.38 -14.09 -18.78
CA GLU A 24 0.41 -14.69 -19.71
C GLU A 24 -1.00 -14.71 -19.10
N GLU A 25 -1.13 -15.18 -17.85
CA GLU A 25 -2.40 -15.18 -17.13
C GLU A 25 -2.93 -13.75 -16.92
N LEU A 26 -2.06 -12.80 -16.57
CA LEU A 26 -2.44 -11.40 -16.39
C LEU A 26 -3.04 -10.82 -17.70
N GLU A 27 -2.43 -11.08 -18.85
CA GLU A 27 -2.95 -10.60 -20.13
C GLU A 27 -4.31 -11.24 -20.50
N GLU A 28 -4.54 -12.49 -20.12
CA GLU A 28 -5.85 -13.13 -20.28
C GLU A 28 -6.92 -12.46 -19.40
N ILE A 29 -6.59 -12.22 -18.14
CA ILE A 29 -7.49 -11.57 -17.17
C ILE A 29 -7.77 -10.11 -17.56
N LYS A 30 -6.77 -9.36 -18.01
CA LYS A 30 -6.94 -8.00 -18.55
C LYS A 30 -7.98 -7.99 -19.70
N ARG A 31 -7.84 -8.89 -20.64
CA ARG A 31 -8.79 -9.03 -21.78
C ARG A 31 -10.20 -9.38 -21.28
N LYS A 32 -10.31 -10.34 -20.35
CA LYS A 32 -11.59 -10.79 -19.79
C LYS A 32 -12.37 -9.66 -19.12
N TYR A 33 -11.70 -8.79 -18.37
CA TYR A 33 -12.33 -7.69 -17.62
C TYR A 33 -12.29 -6.35 -18.36
N GLY A 34 -11.68 -6.27 -19.54
CA GLY A 34 -11.46 -5.00 -20.24
C GLY A 34 -10.59 -4.03 -19.46
N TRP A 35 -9.73 -4.56 -18.57
CA TRP A 35 -8.89 -3.71 -17.72
C TRP A 35 -7.73 -3.13 -18.51
N LYS A 36 -7.56 -1.81 -18.40
CA LYS A 36 -6.45 -1.08 -19.00
C LYS A 36 -5.51 -0.63 -17.89
N GLU A 37 -4.24 -0.92 -18.06
CA GLU A 37 -3.22 -0.40 -17.17
C GLU A 37 -3.15 1.12 -17.31
N PRO A 38 -3.07 1.87 -16.20
CA PRO A 38 -2.87 3.33 -16.28
C PRO A 38 -1.56 3.65 -17.01
N ASP A 39 -1.56 4.74 -17.77
CA ASP A 39 -0.33 5.23 -18.40
C ASP A 39 0.65 5.69 -17.31
N ARG A 40 1.77 4.98 -17.25
CA ARG A 40 2.93 5.27 -16.40
C ARG A 40 4.23 5.31 -17.20
N SER A 41 4.12 5.69 -18.48
CA SER A 41 5.27 5.78 -19.39
C SER A 41 6.38 6.73 -18.90
N PHE A 42 6.02 7.71 -18.07
CA PHE A 42 7.02 8.56 -17.40
C PHE A 42 7.98 7.78 -16.48
N MET A 43 7.60 6.57 -16.05
CA MET A 43 8.49 5.67 -15.30
C MET A 43 9.52 4.94 -16.19
N ASP A 44 9.45 5.10 -17.50
CA ASP A 44 10.42 4.53 -18.45
C ASP A 44 11.57 5.52 -18.75
N ASP A 45 11.59 6.68 -18.11
CA ASP A 45 12.67 7.66 -18.21
C ASP A 45 14.00 7.03 -17.75
N PRO A 46 15.03 6.99 -18.61
CA PRO A 46 16.31 6.37 -18.31
C PRO A 46 17.10 7.07 -17.19
N ASP A 47 16.75 8.30 -16.86
CA ASP A 47 17.42 9.08 -15.81
C ASP A 47 16.89 8.74 -14.41
N ILE A 48 15.80 7.98 -14.30
CA ILE A 48 15.28 7.52 -13.01
C ILE A 48 16.26 6.56 -12.34
N LYS A 49 16.63 6.88 -11.11
CA LYS A 49 17.42 6.00 -10.27
C LYS A 49 16.50 5.10 -9.45
N TRP A 50 16.59 3.81 -9.70
CA TRP A 50 15.80 2.79 -9.03
C TRP A 50 16.56 2.17 -7.86
N ARG A 51 15.89 1.97 -6.71
CA ARG A 51 16.49 1.36 -5.50
C ARG A 51 16.98 -0.07 -5.76
N PHE A 52 16.25 -0.82 -6.58
CA PHE A 52 16.52 -2.23 -6.85
C PHE A 52 17.07 -2.49 -8.27
N GLY A 53 17.71 -1.47 -8.86
CA GLY A 53 18.42 -1.60 -10.15
C GLY A 53 17.55 -1.54 -11.39
N GLY A 54 16.24 -1.35 -11.26
CA GLY A 54 15.31 -1.23 -12.39
C GLY A 54 13.89 -0.90 -11.97
N LYS A 55 13.06 -0.57 -12.98
CA LYS A 55 11.62 -0.37 -12.79
C LYS A 55 10.99 -1.63 -12.19
N PRO A 56 10.12 -1.48 -11.17
CA PRO A 56 9.48 -2.64 -10.52
C PRO A 56 8.53 -3.37 -11.46
N ASP A 57 8.45 -4.69 -11.30
CA ASP A 57 7.47 -5.54 -11.98
C ASP A 57 6.28 -5.83 -11.04
N TYR A 58 5.12 -5.28 -11.38
CA TYR A 58 3.88 -5.44 -10.62
C TYR A 58 2.94 -6.50 -11.21
N SER A 59 3.43 -7.37 -12.10
CA SER A 59 2.59 -8.37 -12.78
C SER A 59 1.84 -9.28 -11.81
N LEU A 60 2.52 -9.80 -10.78
CA LEU A 60 1.90 -10.64 -9.75
C LEU A 60 0.86 -9.86 -8.92
N THR A 61 1.22 -8.66 -8.48
CA THR A 61 0.30 -7.81 -7.70
C THR A 61 -0.92 -7.41 -8.52
N ASN A 62 -0.76 -7.05 -9.79
CA ASN A 62 -1.85 -6.74 -10.70
C ASN A 62 -2.74 -7.97 -10.97
N LEU A 63 -2.15 -9.15 -11.15
CA LEU A 63 -2.90 -10.40 -11.31
C LEU A 63 -3.76 -10.69 -10.08
N LYS A 64 -3.17 -10.62 -8.88
CA LYS A 64 -3.87 -10.81 -7.62
C LYS A 64 -4.97 -9.76 -7.42
N PHE A 65 -4.65 -8.49 -7.70
CA PHE A 65 -5.64 -7.41 -7.66
C PHE A 65 -6.86 -7.72 -8.57
N LEU A 66 -6.65 -8.07 -9.82
CA LEU A 66 -7.73 -8.32 -10.76
C LEU A 66 -8.57 -9.56 -10.41
N LYS A 67 -7.97 -10.57 -9.79
CA LYS A 67 -8.65 -11.79 -9.33
C LYS A 67 -9.46 -11.60 -8.05
N GLU A 68 -8.96 -10.76 -7.12
CA GLU A 68 -9.41 -10.74 -5.73
C GLU A 68 -10.01 -9.40 -5.29
N ARG A 69 -10.02 -8.38 -6.16
CA ARG A 69 -10.65 -7.08 -5.86
C ARG A 69 -12.14 -7.23 -5.61
N SER A 70 -12.66 -6.49 -4.67
CA SER A 70 -14.08 -6.48 -4.33
C SER A 70 -14.89 -5.44 -5.12
N LYS A 71 -14.21 -4.44 -5.71
CA LYS A 71 -14.82 -3.34 -6.48
C LYS A 71 -14.28 -3.30 -7.91
N ILE A 72 -15.14 -2.88 -8.83
CA ILE A 72 -14.77 -2.54 -10.21
C ILE A 72 -15.29 -1.13 -10.47
N HIS A 73 -14.36 -0.20 -10.57
CA HIS A 73 -14.70 1.21 -10.78
C HIS A 73 -14.81 1.52 -12.27
N PRO A 74 -15.86 2.26 -12.69
CA PRO A 74 -16.04 2.68 -14.09
C PRO A 74 -14.86 3.55 -14.58
N GLU A 75 -14.58 3.46 -15.88
CA GLU A 75 -13.59 4.34 -16.52
C GLU A 75 -14.01 5.80 -16.32
N GLY A 76 -13.05 6.65 -15.87
CA GLY A 76 -13.28 8.06 -15.59
C GLY A 76 -13.97 8.36 -14.26
N SER A 77 -14.32 7.35 -13.45
CA SER A 77 -14.84 7.59 -12.11
C SER A 77 -13.78 8.16 -11.18
N LEU A 78 -14.21 8.89 -10.15
CA LEU A 78 -13.31 9.46 -9.15
C LEU A 78 -12.59 8.34 -8.37
N GLU A 79 -13.28 7.25 -8.09
CA GLU A 79 -12.71 6.07 -7.43
C GLU A 79 -11.55 5.49 -8.22
N LEU A 80 -11.70 5.33 -9.55
CA LEU A 80 -10.62 4.81 -10.39
C LEU A 80 -9.44 5.77 -10.46
N ILE A 81 -9.70 7.08 -10.50
CA ILE A 81 -8.63 8.11 -10.50
C ILE A 81 -7.85 8.04 -9.18
N VAL A 82 -8.54 7.98 -8.03
CA VAL A 82 -7.91 7.88 -6.71
C VAL A 82 -7.11 6.56 -6.61
N GLU A 83 -7.70 5.45 -7.03
CA GLU A 83 -7.03 4.15 -7.01
C GLU A 83 -5.74 4.14 -7.83
N ASN A 84 -5.78 4.70 -9.04
CA ASN A 84 -4.61 4.76 -9.91
C ASN A 84 -3.54 5.72 -9.38
N LEU A 85 -3.94 6.85 -8.79
CA LEU A 85 -3.01 7.81 -8.20
C LEU A 85 -2.28 7.22 -7.00
N VAL A 86 -3.00 6.56 -6.07
CA VAL A 86 -2.39 5.93 -4.89
C VAL A 86 -1.44 4.80 -5.30
N LYS A 87 -1.84 3.93 -6.25
CA LYS A 87 -0.94 2.87 -6.77
C LYS A 87 0.31 3.46 -7.43
N THR A 88 0.18 4.54 -8.18
CA THR A 88 1.33 5.23 -8.81
C THR A 88 2.25 5.82 -7.76
N TRP A 89 1.68 6.49 -6.75
CA TRP A 89 2.42 7.04 -5.62
C TRP A 89 3.17 5.95 -4.84
N GLU A 90 2.54 4.82 -4.57
CA GLU A 90 3.18 3.68 -3.90
C GLU A 90 4.36 3.14 -4.72
N MET A 91 4.18 2.91 -6.03
CA MET A 91 5.25 2.45 -6.92
C MET A 91 6.46 3.39 -6.93
N GLU A 92 6.23 4.71 -6.97
CA GLU A 92 7.31 5.69 -6.95
C GLU A 92 8.06 5.68 -5.63
N ARG A 93 7.32 5.75 -4.51
CA ARG A 93 7.92 5.86 -3.17
C ARG A 93 8.66 4.61 -2.74
N SER A 94 8.19 3.44 -3.12
CA SER A 94 8.82 2.18 -2.75
C SER A 94 10.03 1.84 -3.62
N HIS A 95 10.16 2.45 -4.80
CA HIS A 95 11.16 2.00 -5.77
C HIS A 95 12.08 3.08 -6.32
N LYS A 96 11.66 4.36 -6.37
CA LYS A 96 12.54 5.44 -6.79
C LYS A 96 13.47 5.86 -5.66
N LEU A 97 14.74 6.10 -5.97
CA LEU A 97 15.73 6.49 -4.98
C LEU A 97 15.56 7.94 -4.53
N GLU A 98 15.22 8.83 -5.46
CA GLU A 98 15.18 10.27 -5.23
C GLU A 98 13.73 10.75 -5.12
N ALA A 99 13.37 11.37 -3.98
CA ALA A 99 12.03 11.92 -3.73
C ALA A 99 11.63 13.00 -4.76
N SER A 100 12.60 13.77 -5.25
CA SER A 100 12.40 14.80 -6.29
C SER A 100 11.99 14.22 -7.65
N SER A 101 12.16 12.92 -7.88
CA SER A 101 11.74 12.23 -9.11
C SER A 101 10.30 11.71 -9.06
N HIS A 102 9.59 11.84 -7.93
CA HIS A 102 8.21 11.43 -7.80
C HIS A 102 7.29 12.40 -8.54
N GLN A 103 6.48 11.91 -9.48
CA GLN A 103 5.55 12.73 -10.24
C GLN A 103 4.13 12.75 -9.65
N SER A 104 3.79 11.77 -8.84
CA SER A 104 2.49 11.68 -8.16
C SER A 104 2.32 12.67 -7.01
N VAL A 105 3.40 13.28 -6.54
CA VAL A 105 3.39 14.26 -5.44
C VAL A 105 3.93 15.61 -5.90
N ASP A 106 3.55 16.67 -5.19
CA ASP A 106 4.22 17.96 -5.27
C ASP A 106 5.45 17.92 -4.35
N PRO A 107 6.67 17.93 -4.88
CA PRO A 107 7.87 17.67 -4.09
C PRO A 107 8.13 18.69 -2.98
N ASP A 108 7.66 19.93 -3.17
CA ASP A 108 7.93 21.04 -2.25
C ASP A 108 6.93 21.09 -1.09
N THR A 109 5.71 20.59 -1.29
CA THR A 109 4.62 20.76 -0.31
C THR A 109 4.10 19.44 0.26
N PHE A 110 4.48 18.29 -0.32
CA PHE A 110 3.97 16.98 0.10
C PHE A 110 4.26 16.67 1.56
N LYS A 111 3.21 16.22 2.25
CA LYS A 111 3.26 15.74 3.63
C LYS A 111 2.42 14.48 3.78
N ILE A 112 2.85 13.60 4.66
CA ILE A 112 2.12 12.37 4.99
C ILE A 112 2.18 12.09 6.48
N SER A 113 1.07 11.58 7.01
CA SER A 113 0.98 11.01 8.36
C SER A 113 0.08 9.78 8.37
N ALA A 114 0.20 8.98 9.41
CA ALA A 114 -0.68 7.83 9.65
C ALA A 114 -1.16 7.83 11.11
N ASN A 115 -2.44 7.52 11.32
CA ASN A 115 -3.07 7.34 12.63
C ASN A 115 -2.82 8.51 13.61
N GLY A 116 -2.74 9.75 13.11
CA GLY A 116 -2.45 10.93 13.92
C GLY A 116 -1.02 11.00 14.46
N GLY A 117 -0.11 10.19 13.93
CA GLY A 117 1.30 10.21 14.30
C GLY A 117 2.08 11.38 13.69
N LYS A 118 3.40 11.24 13.64
CA LYS A 118 4.29 12.25 13.07
C LYS A 118 3.94 12.56 11.62
N VAL A 119 4.02 13.84 11.26
CA VAL A 119 3.89 14.32 9.89
C VAL A 119 5.29 14.36 9.26
N PHE A 120 5.45 13.66 8.15
CA PHE A 120 6.71 13.59 7.40
C PHE A 120 6.61 14.44 6.13
N ALA A 121 7.64 15.23 5.86
CA ALA A 121 7.81 15.88 4.55
C ALA A 121 8.30 14.87 3.50
N ASN A 122 8.27 15.24 2.22
CA ASN A 122 8.58 14.34 1.10
C ASN A 122 9.95 13.63 1.23
N GLU A 123 11.02 14.40 1.43
CA GLU A 123 12.38 13.86 1.56
C GLU A 123 12.50 12.95 2.79
N GLU A 124 12.04 13.42 3.96
CA GLU A 124 12.09 12.65 5.19
C GLU A 124 11.33 11.33 5.07
N ALA A 125 10.13 11.38 4.49
CA ALA A 125 9.34 10.18 4.28
C ALA A 125 10.01 9.19 3.30
N ASN A 126 10.76 9.71 2.30
CA ASN A 126 11.52 8.88 1.36
C ASN A 126 12.75 8.23 2.03
N GLU A 127 13.38 8.92 2.96
CA GLU A 127 14.52 8.41 3.73
C GLU A 127 14.11 7.31 4.71
N VAL A 128 13.04 7.51 5.47
CA VAL A 128 12.60 6.53 6.49
C VAL A 128 11.83 5.35 5.92
N GLY A 129 11.22 5.49 4.75
CA GLY A 129 10.47 4.45 4.05
C GLY A 129 8.98 4.38 4.40
N ASN A 130 8.19 3.86 3.45
CA ASN A 130 6.72 3.83 3.55
C ASN A 130 6.23 3.11 4.81
N TYR A 131 6.77 1.94 5.13
CA TYR A 131 6.32 1.17 6.28
C TYR A 131 6.61 1.89 7.60
N ASN A 132 7.79 2.51 7.75
CA ASN A 132 8.10 3.31 8.93
C ASN A 132 7.19 4.53 9.06
N VAL A 133 6.84 5.19 7.96
CA VAL A 133 5.85 6.29 7.97
C VAL A 133 4.47 5.80 8.37
N LEU A 134 3.99 4.69 7.78
CA LEU A 134 2.65 4.17 8.01
C LEU A 134 2.46 3.56 9.40
N LEU A 135 3.53 3.05 10.01
CA LEU A 135 3.54 2.40 11.32
C LEU A 135 4.08 3.30 12.45
N ASN A 136 4.44 4.54 12.14
CA ASN A 136 5.06 5.47 13.11
C ASN A 136 4.24 5.71 14.38
N ALA A 137 2.92 5.63 14.31
CA ALA A 137 2.04 5.80 15.46
C ALA A 137 1.90 4.53 16.34
N CYS A 138 2.48 3.40 15.93
CA CYS A 138 2.48 2.20 16.77
C CYS A 138 3.38 2.39 18.01
N PRO A 139 3.04 1.74 19.14
CA PRO A 139 3.99 1.61 20.25
C PRO A 139 5.30 0.94 19.79
N ALA A 140 6.43 1.37 20.35
CA ALA A 140 7.75 0.89 19.92
C ALA A 140 7.97 -0.63 20.12
N ASP A 141 7.27 -1.26 21.06
CA ASP A 141 7.26 -2.71 21.25
C ASP A 141 6.47 -3.46 20.16
N ILE A 142 5.61 -2.75 19.43
CA ILE A 142 4.89 -3.27 18.26
C ILE A 142 5.67 -2.98 16.98
N TRP A 143 6.08 -1.75 16.77
CA TRP A 143 6.90 -1.32 15.64
C TRP A 143 7.78 -0.13 16.00
N ASP A 144 9.08 -0.36 16.03
CA ASP A 144 10.06 0.69 16.32
C ASP A 144 10.51 1.37 15.02
N SER A 145 9.74 2.36 14.58
CA SER A 145 10.01 3.11 13.35
C SER A 145 11.28 3.99 13.44
N GLU A 146 11.77 4.30 14.63
CA GLU A 146 13.00 5.12 14.81
C GLU A 146 14.26 4.29 14.62
N ASN A 147 14.21 3.00 14.98
CA ASN A 147 15.35 2.10 14.90
C ASN A 147 15.26 1.08 13.74
N THR A 148 14.16 1.06 13.01
CA THR A 148 13.99 0.20 11.84
C THR A 148 14.47 0.92 10.58
N THR A 149 15.47 0.35 9.88
CA THR A 149 15.96 0.92 8.62
C THR A 149 14.93 0.83 7.51
N TRP A 150 15.12 1.60 6.44
CA TRP A 150 14.28 1.54 5.24
C TRP A 150 14.21 0.09 4.70
N GLU A 151 15.39 -0.53 4.50
CA GLU A 151 15.52 -1.90 3.99
C GLU A 151 14.88 -2.91 4.94
N GLY A 152 15.13 -2.80 6.25
CA GLY A 152 14.55 -3.69 7.25
C GLY A 152 13.03 -3.63 7.27
N SER A 153 12.45 -2.44 7.15
CA SER A 153 11.00 -2.26 7.06
C SER A 153 10.41 -2.83 5.77
N HIS A 154 11.10 -2.64 4.64
CA HIS A 154 10.70 -3.17 3.36
C HIS A 154 10.76 -4.71 3.34
N ASP A 155 11.88 -5.29 3.76
CA ASP A 155 12.11 -6.74 3.76
C ASP A 155 11.13 -7.48 4.66
N ALA A 156 10.76 -6.92 5.82
CA ALA A 156 9.81 -7.52 6.73
C ALA A 156 8.48 -7.89 6.04
N PHE A 157 7.92 -6.96 5.25
CA PHE A 157 6.63 -7.17 4.57
C PHE A 157 6.77 -7.94 3.26
N HIS A 158 7.87 -7.75 2.52
CA HIS A 158 8.14 -8.51 1.30
C HIS A 158 8.51 -9.98 1.59
N ASN A 159 9.04 -10.28 2.77
CA ASN A 159 9.22 -11.66 3.21
C ASN A 159 7.91 -12.32 3.64
N ALA A 160 6.93 -11.55 4.11
CA ALA A 160 5.63 -12.06 4.53
C ALA A 160 4.67 -12.32 3.35
N PHE A 161 4.65 -11.42 2.36
CA PHE A 161 3.68 -11.43 1.27
C PHE A 161 4.34 -11.43 -0.11
N ALA A 162 3.95 -12.40 -0.96
CA ALA A 162 4.36 -12.41 -2.37
C ALA A 162 3.74 -11.26 -3.17
N ALA A 163 2.52 -10.88 -2.83
CA ALA A 163 1.79 -9.75 -3.37
C ALA A 163 0.89 -9.17 -2.27
N PHE A 164 0.80 -7.85 -2.24
CA PHE A 164 -0.03 -7.14 -1.27
C PHE A 164 -0.81 -6.05 -2.01
N PRO A 165 -1.85 -6.41 -2.80
CA PRO A 165 -2.63 -5.48 -3.59
C PRO A 165 -3.51 -4.57 -2.74
N TRP A 166 -3.85 -3.42 -3.31
CA TRP A 166 -4.64 -2.37 -2.71
C TRP A 166 -5.78 -1.93 -3.63
N GLU A 167 -6.96 -1.64 -3.06
CA GLU A 167 -8.12 -1.11 -3.79
C GLU A 167 -8.80 0.03 -3.05
N VAL A 168 -9.38 0.96 -3.80
CA VAL A 168 -10.37 1.92 -3.27
C VAL A 168 -11.70 1.20 -3.12
N LEU A 169 -12.39 1.43 -2.01
CA LEU A 169 -13.76 0.94 -1.81
C LEU A 169 -14.77 2.00 -2.24
N ASP A 170 -14.72 3.17 -1.64
CA ASP A 170 -15.62 4.29 -1.92
C ASP A 170 -14.88 5.62 -1.76
N VAL A 171 -15.27 6.63 -2.56
CA VAL A 171 -14.77 8.01 -2.45
C VAL A 171 -15.91 8.94 -2.05
N TYR A 172 -15.70 9.75 -1.03
CA TYR A 172 -16.75 10.56 -0.39
C TYR A 172 -16.67 12.05 -0.75
N SER A 173 -15.53 12.51 -1.26
CA SER A 173 -15.35 13.90 -1.72
C SER A 173 -14.33 13.97 -2.85
N GLY A 174 -14.53 14.93 -3.74
CA GLY A 174 -13.64 15.21 -4.88
C GLY A 174 -12.59 16.27 -4.59
N PRO A 175 -11.68 16.52 -5.56
CA PRO A 175 -10.62 17.52 -5.45
C PRO A 175 -11.15 18.90 -5.00
N PRO A 176 -10.31 19.71 -4.30
CA PRO A 176 -8.93 19.42 -3.93
C PRO A 176 -8.78 18.48 -2.72
N LYS A 177 -9.84 18.31 -1.89
CA LYS A 177 -9.83 17.45 -0.71
C LYS A 177 -10.61 16.18 -1.00
N VAL A 178 -9.89 15.07 -0.98
CA VAL A 178 -10.42 13.75 -1.26
C VAL A 178 -10.48 12.94 0.04
N ALA A 179 -11.59 12.26 0.28
CA ALA A 179 -11.76 11.34 1.39
C ALA A 179 -12.25 10.00 0.86
N PHE A 180 -11.61 8.91 1.25
CA PHE A 180 -11.89 7.60 0.69
C PHE A 180 -11.67 6.48 1.70
N THR A 181 -12.35 5.36 1.47
CA THR A 181 -12.07 4.09 2.14
C THR A 181 -11.33 3.15 1.21
N TRP A 182 -10.52 2.29 1.80
CA TRP A 182 -9.65 1.40 1.06
C TRP A 182 -9.54 0.03 1.73
N ARG A 183 -9.14 -0.97 0.94
CA ARG A 183 -8.75 -2.30 1.37
C ARG A 183 -7.35 -2.62 0.84
N HIS A 184 -6.52 -3.20 1.69
CA HIS A 184 -5.20 -3.73 1.38
C HIS A 184 -5.16 -5.18 1.86
N TRP A 185 -4.70 -6.12 1.04
CA TRP A 185 -4.74 -7.53 1.41
C TRP A 185 -3.61 -8.33 0.81
N GLY A 186 -3.35 -9.49 1.41
CA GLY A 186 -2.41 -10.46 0.89
C GLY A 186 -2.56 -11.80 1.56
N HIS A 187 -2.07 -12.84 0.90
CA HIS A 187 -1.96 -14.16 1.49
C HIS A 187 -0.61 -14.25 2.21
N PHE A 188 -0.65 -14.44 3.52
CA PHE A 188 0.56 -14.60 4.34
C PHE A 188 1.13 -16.00 4.10
N THR A 189 2.08 -16.09 3.19
CA THR A 189 2.71 -17.35 2.73
C THR A 189 4.18 -17.43 3.06
N GLY A 190 4.79 -16.33 3.46
CA GLY A 190 6.18 -16.25 3.84
C GLY A 190 6.38 -16.21 5.35
N THR A 191 7.39 -15.47 5.80
CA THR A 191 7.78 -15.38 7.21
C THR A 191 7.79 -13.94 7.68
N TYR A 192 7.28 -13.67 8.87
CA TYR A 192 7.41 -12.40 9.57
C TYR A 192 7.97 -12.66 10.97
N GLU A 193 9.17 -12.12 11.27
CA GLU A 193 9.92 -12.46 12.48
C GLU A 193 10.06 -13.99 12.63
N GLU A 194 9.50 -14.58 13.68
CA GLU A 194 9.56 -16.03 13.96
C GLU A 194 8.28 -16.79 13.53
N ASN A 195 7.31 -16.11 12.89
CA ASN A 195 6.03 -16.68 12.51
C ASN A 195 5.96 -16.95 11.00
N ASP A 196 5.70 -18.21 10.65
CA ASP A 196 5.50 -18.65 9.26
C ASP A 196 4.02 -18.58 8.89
N GLY A 197 3.72 -17.89 7.80
CA GLY A 197 2.39 -17.84 7.22
C GLY A 197 1.97 -19.20 6.65
N LYS A 198 0.67 -19.48 6.70
CA LYS A 198 0.05 -20.73 6.22
C LYS A 198 -0.84 -20.49 5.01
N GLY A 199 -0.72 -19.33 4.38
CA GLY A 199 -1.55 -18.93 3.25
C GLY A 199 -2.85 -18.24 3.65
N GLU A 200 -3.01 -17.90 4.93
CA GLU A 200 -4.19 -17.16 5.41
C GLU A 200 -4.29 -15.78 4.75
N LEU A 201 -5.51 -15.39 4.44
CA LEU A 201 -5.80 -14.07 3.91
C LEU A 201 -5.76 -13.03 5.03
N VAL A 202 -4.83 -12.11 4.97
CA VAL A 202 -4.75 -10.94 5.85
C VAL A 202 -5.29 -9.74 5.10
N GLU A 203 -6.30 -9.10 5.67
CA GLU A 203 -6.98 -7.93 5.09
C GLU A 203 -6.90 -6.74 6.04
N LEU A 204 -6.61 -5.58 5.49
CA LEU A 204 -6.65 -4.29 6.17
C LEU A 204 -7.72 -3.43 5.53
N PHE A 205 -8.56 -2.82 6.34
CA PHE A 205 -9.47 -1.77 5.91
C PHE A 205 -9.08 -0.46 6.57
N GLY A 206 -9.19 0.63 5.83
CA GLY A 206 -8.84 1.92 6.35
C GLY A 206 -9.58 3.05 5.67
N PHE A 207 -9.32 4.22 6.20
CA PHE A 207 -9.80 5.50 5.70
C PHE A 207 -8.58 6.35 5.35
N GLY A 208 -8.69 7.14 4.29
CA GLY A 208 -7.66 8.08 3.91
C GLY A 208 -8.25 9.43 3.53
N THR A 209 -7.50 10.48 3.83
CA THR A 209 -7.72 11.80 3.24
C THR A 209 -6.51 12.21 2.44
N ALA A 210 -6.73 12.93 1.35
CA ALA A 210 -5.68 13.48 0.53
C ALA A 210 -6.05 14.90 0.07
N VAL A 211 -5.04 15.73 -0.12
CA VAL A 211 -5.17 17.01 -0.81
C VAL A 211 -4.34 16.94 -2.09
N VAL A 212 -4.93 17.39 -3.19
CA VAL A 212 -4.23 17.49 -4.48
C VAL A 212 -4.19 18.93 -4.97
N ASN A 213 -3.12 19.27 -5.69
CA ASN A 213 -3.00 20.54 -6.38
C ASN A 213 -3.72 20.50 -7.75
N ASP A 214 -3.67 21.61 -8.51
CA ASP A 214 -4.32 21.74 -9.83
C ASP A 214 -3.75 20.77 -10.89
N LYS A 215 -2.59 20.15 -10.63
CA LYS A 215 -1.98 19.14 -11.49
C LYS A 215 -2.34 17.71 -11.05
N LEU A 216 -3.23 17.56 -10.08
CA LEU A 216 -3.59 16.29 -9.42
C LEU A 216 -2.40 15.60 -8.72
N GLN A 217 -1.38 16.36 -8.33
CA GLN A 217 -0.30 15.86 -7.48
C GLN A 217 -0.71 15.94 -6.01
N LEU A 218 -0.37 14.91 -5.26
CA LEU A 218 -0.62 14.87 -3.82
C LEU A 218 0.24 15.92 -3.10
N THR A 219 -0.39 16.71 -2.24
CA THR A 219 0.25 17.68 -1.35
C THR A 219 0.12 17.29 0.11
N GLU A 220 -0.91 16.52 0.46
CA GLU A 220 -1.14 16.05 1.82
C GLU A 220 -1.84 14.69 1.77
N VAL A 221 -1.40 13.77 2.62
CA VAL A 221 -2.01 12.45 2.77
C VAL A 221 -2.07 12.11 4.26
N GLU A 222 -3.23 11.65 4.71
CA GLU A 222 -3.42 11.13 6.05
C GLU A 222 -4.15 9.79 5.99
N ILE A 223 -3.58 8.77 6.61
CA ILE A 223 -4.06 7.39 6.57
C ILE A 223 -4.46 6.92 7.95
N PHE A 224 -5.61 6.26 8.05
CA PHE A 224 -6.14 5.68 9.28
C PHE A 224 -6.47 4.21 9.08
N TYR A 225 -5.89 3.35 9.91
CA TYR A 225 -6.14 1.91 9.91
C TYR A 225 -5.67 1.27 11.21
N ASN A 226 -6.00 0.01 11.43
CA ASN A 226 -5.59 -0.74 12.61
C ASN A 226 -4.19 -1.34 12.44
N ALA A 227 -3.16 -0.52 12.55
CA ALA A 227 -1.77 -0.89 12.33
C ALA A 227 -1.25 -1.89 13.38
N GLU A 228 -1.63 -1.70 14.65
CA GLU A 228 -1.17 -2.54 15.77
C GLU A 228 -1.66 -3.98 15.62
N ASP A 229 -2.96 -4.19 15.34
CA ASP A 229 -3.50 -5.52 15.17
C ASP A 229 -2.94 -6.21 13.93
N PHE A 230 -2.62 -5.46 12.88
CA PHE A 230 -1.95 -6.01 11.70
C PHE A 230 -0.60 -6.65 12.06
N ILE A 231 0.26 -5.94 12.77
CA ILE A 231 1.55 -6.48 13.21
C ILE A 231 1.36 -7.70 14.12
N LYS A 232 0.41 -7.64 15.07
CA LYS A 232 0.10 -8.76 15.96
C LYS A 232 -0.39 -10.00 15.21
N VAL A 233 -1.12 -9.82 14.11
CA VAL A 233 -1.50 -10.95 13.24
C VAL A 233 -0.28 -11.56 12.58
N LEU A 234 0.63 -10.75 12.03
CA LEU A 234 1.85 -11.25 11.41
C LEU A 234 2.78 -11.96 12.42
N ARG A 235 2.77 -11.56 13.69
CA ARG A 235 3.47 -12.24 14.80
C ARG A 235 2.77 -13.51 15.29
N GLY A 236 1.56 -13.81 14.82
CA GLY A 236 0.76 -14.94 15.30
C GLY A 236 0.12 -14.71 16.68
N GLU A 237 0.11 -13.49 17.19
CA GLU A 237 -0.51 -13.11 18.46
C GLU A 237 -2.02 -12.91 18.35
N LYS A 238 -2.51 -12.66 17.12
CA LYS A 238 -3.92 -12.48 16.77
C LYS A 238 -4.27 -13.23 15.51
N THR A 239 -5.58 -13.39 15.25
CA THR A 239 -6.08 -13.98 14.00
C THR A 239 -6.29 -12.92 12.91
N PRO A 240 -6.31 -13.28 11.61
CA PRO A 240 -6.59 -12.33 10.53
C PRO A 240 -7.92 -11.58 10.67
N GLU A 241 -8.92 -12.16 11.34
CA GLU A 241 -10.20 -11.52 11.60
C GLU A 241 -10.08 -10.33 12.55
N ASP A 242 -9.09 -10.31 13.41
CA ASP A 242 -8.87 -9.22 14.39
C ASP A 242 -8.50 -7.90 13.72
N THR A 243 -7.81 -7.92 12.57
CA THR A 243 -7.49 -6.69 11.82
C THR A 243 -8.73 -5.95 11.34
N ASN A 244 -9.85 -6.68 11.18
CA ASN A 244 -11.10 -6.21 10.61
C ASN A 244 -12.26 -6.17 11.61
N ALA A 245 -12.01 -6.48 12.88
CA ALA A 245 -13.07 -6.61 13.88
C ALA A 245 -13.96 -5.36 13.95
N ASN A 246 -13.35 -4.16 13.95
CA ASN A 246 -14.09 -2.90 13.97
C ASN A 246 -14.84 -2.63 12.66
N TRP A 247 -14.27 -2.97 11.51
CA TRP A 247 -14.89 -2.79 10.21
C TRP A 247 -16.11 -3.70 10.02
N LYS A 248 -15.98 -4.99 10.37
CA LYS A 248 -17.06 -5.98 10.29
C LYS A 248 -18.18 -5.70 11.29
N SER A 249 -17.85 -5.28 12.53
CA SER A 249 -18.83 -4.97 13.57
C SER A 249 -19.71 -3.76 13.24
N THR A 250 -19.24 -2.87 12.36
CA THR A 250 -19.97 -1.67 11.92
C THR A 250 -20.78 -1.90 10.64
N GLY A 251 -20.85 -3.16 10.17
CA GLY A 251 -21.53 -3.50 8.90
C GLY A 251 -20.87 -2.83 7.68
N GLY A 252 -19.59 -2.50 7.79
CA GLY A 252 -18.86 -1.77 6.75
C GLY A 252 -19.18 -0.27 6.70
N CYS A 253 -19.89 0.27 7.70
CA CYS A 253 -20.17 1.71 7.76
C CYS A 253 -18.91 2.50 8.13
N PRO A 254 -18.33 3.30 7.21
CA PRO A 254 -17.07 4.00 7.46
C PRO A 254 -17.19 5.06 8.57
N PHE A 255 -18.38 5.63 8.77
CA PHE A 255 -18.61 6.60 9.86
C PHE A 255 -18.51 5.96 11.25
N GLN A 256 -19.02 4.74 11.41
CA GLN A 256 -18.96 4.03 12.68
C GLN A 256 -17.55 3.47 12.92
N ALA A 257 -16.88 3.01 11.89
CA ALA A 257 -15.49 2.58 11.98
C ALA A 257 -14.55 3.75 12.36
N ALA A 258 -14.69 4.90 11.72
CA ALA A 258 -13.95 6.10 12.07
C ALA A 258 -14.26 6.59 13.49
N SER A 259 -15.53 6.54 13.93
CA SER A 259 -15.92 6.90 15.31
C SER A 259 -15.34 5.95 16.35
N ALA A 260 -15.26 4.65 16.06
CA ALA A 260 -14.66 3.66 16.96
C ALA A 260 -13.14 3.82 17.06
N ILE A 261 -12.47 4.23 15.99
CA ILE A 261 -11.04 4.54 15.97
C ILE A 261 -10.76 5.85 16.74
N LEU A 262 -11.53 6.90 16.45
CA LEU A 262 -11.39 8.20 17.11
C LEU A 262 -11.71 8.16 18.61
N SER A 263 -12.67 7.35 19.05
CA SER A 263 -13.00 7.22 20.48
C SER A 263 -11.90 6.53 21.31
N LYS A 264 -11.03 5.77 20.66
CA LYS A 264 -9.84 5.17 21.31
C LYS A 264 -8.63 6.10 21.31
N ALA A 265 -8.56 7.02 20.35
CA ALA A 265 -7.44 7.96 20.20
C ALA A 265 -7.58 9.26 21.01
N LEU A 266 -8.78 9.57 21.51
CA LEU A 266 -9.05 10.76 22.32
C LEU A 266 -9.58 10.31 23.68
N PRO A 267 -8.74 10.18 24.72
CA PRO A 267 -9.23 10.06 26.08
C PRO A 267 -9.92 11.38 26.45
N VAL A 268 -11.22 11.31 26.76
CA VAL A 268 -12.02 12.40 27.32
C VAL A 268 -11.53 12.71 28.75
#